data_4278e5445e91ae5d9523ea301a434316
#
_entry.id   4278e5445e91ae5d9523ea301a434316
#
_cell.length_a   1.000
_cell.length_b   1.000
_cell.length_c   1.000
_cell.angle_alpha   90.00
_cell.angle_beta   90.00
_cell.angle_gamma   90.00
#
_symmetry.space_group_name_H-M   'P 1'
#
loop_
_entity.id
_entity.type
_entity.pdbx_description
1 polymer ?
#
loop_
_entity_poly.entity_id
_entity_poly.type
_entity_poly.pdbx_seq_one_letter_code
_entity_poly.pdbx_strand_id
1 'polypeptide(L)' 'TNIAVKPTYQRRGIGEFLLRTMIEIAQKNRAVQMTLEVRSDNYNAQSLYRKLGFKDNFIRKNYYTTEQADAISMIKKLTD' A
#
# COMPACT_ATOMS: atom_id res chain seq x y z
N THR A 1 -3.09 -12.79 10.90
CA THR A 1 -4.05 -12.13 10.01
C THR A 1 -3.35 -11.11 9.13
N ASN A 2 -3.72 -11.07 7.88
CA ASN A 2 -3.18 -10.11 6.91
C ASN A 2 -4.25 -9.10 6.57
N ILE A 3 -3.82 -7.87 6.34
CA ILE A 3 -4.72 -6.80 5.97
C ILE A 3 -4.26 -6.25 4.62
N ALA A 4 -5.20 -6.14 3.69
CA ALA A 4 -4.94 -5.56 2.40
C ALA A 4 -5.68 -4.23 2.29
N VAL A 5 -4.97 -3.19 1.92
CA VAL A 5 -5.56 -1.88 1.68
C VAL A 5 -5.83 -1.75 0.19
N LYS A 6 -7.08 -1.48 -0.14
CA LYS A 6 -7.45 -1.28 -1.55
C LYS A 6 -7.38 0.20 -1.86
N PRO A 7 -6.51 0.60 -2.76
CA PRO A 7 -6.41 2.02 -3.12
C PRO A 7 -7.54 2.37 -4.08
N THR A 8 -8.72 2.55 -3.52
CA THR A 8 -9.92 2.75 -4.32
C THR A 8 -9.90 4.08 -5.07
N TYR A 9 -9.28 5.07 -4.51
CA TYR A 9 -9.27 6.41 -5.09
C TYR A 9 -7.84 6.82 -5.41
N GLN A 10 -7.37 6.35 -6.53
CA GLN A 10 -5.98 6.50 -6.96
C GLN A 10 -5.51 7.94 -7.01
N ARG A 11 -6.38 8.83 -7.44
CA ARG A 11 -5.99 10.22 -7.63
C ARG A 11 -5.59 10.92 -6.36
N ARG A 12 -6.29 10.60 -5.28
CA ARG A 12 -6.05 11.27 -4.00
C ARG A 12 -5.10 10.52 -3.12
N GLY A 13 -5.04 9.22 -3.34
CA GLY A 13 -4.25 8.36 -2.48
C GLY A 13 -4.80 8.35 -1.07
N ILE A 14 -4.05 7.72 -0.20
CA ILE A 14 -4.36 7.68 1.22
C ILE A 14 -3.39 8.63 1.92
N GLY A 15 -3.94 9.58 2.68
CA GLY A 15 -3.10 10.52 3.39
C GLY A 15 -2.27 9.84 4.47
N GLU A 16 -1.16 10.46 4.81
CA GLU A 16 -0.23 9.88 5.77
C GLU A 16 -0.89 9.60 7.11
N PHE A 17 -1.69 10.55 7.60
CA PHE A 17 -2.35 10.38 8.89
C PHE A 17 -3.27 9.17 8.88
N LEU A 18 -4.07 9.03 7.83
CA LEU A 18 -5.01 7.92 7.73
C LEU A 18 -4.27 6.59 7.66
N LEU A 19 -3.22 6.52 6.88
CA LEU A 19 -2.46 5.28 6.74
C LEU A 19 -1.77 4.92 8.06
N ARG A 20 -1.21 5.90 8.76
CA ARG A 20 -0.62 5.64 10.08
C ARG A 20 -1.66 5.09 11.05
N THR A 21 -2.86 5.65 11.01
CA THR A 21 -3.95 5.17 11.86
C THR A 21 -4.32 3.74 11.53
N MET A 22 -4.39 3.42 10.23
CA MET A 22 -4.69 2.06 9.80
C MET A 22 -3.63 1.07 10.26
N ILE A 23 -2.35 1.48 10.19
CA ILE A 23 -1.25 0.64 10.65
C ILE A 23 -1.41 0.37 12.16
N GLU A 24 -1.70 1.40 12.94
CA GLU A 24 -1.88 1.24 14.38
C GLU A 24 -3.03 0.29 14.69
N ILE A 25 -4.14 0.44 14.01
CA ILE A 25 -5.29 -0.44 14.21
C ILE A 25 -4.93 -1.87 13.86
N ALA A 26 -4.24 -2.05 12.74
CA ALA A 26 -3.82 -3.38 12.33
C ALA A 26 -2.90 -4.03 13.37
N GLN A 27 -1.98 -3.26 13.92
CA GLN A 27 -1.07 -3.76 14.95
C GLN A 27 -1.82 -4.16 16.21
N LYS A 28 -2.77 -3.34 16.63
CA LYS A 28 -3.58 -3.65 17.82
C LYS A 28 -4.42 -4.90 17.62
N ASN A 29 -4.79 -5.19 16.41
CA ASN A 29 -5.56 -6.39 16.08
C ASN A 29 -4.68 -7.57 15.71
N ARG A 30 -3.38 -7.46 15.98
CA ARG A 30 -2.40 -8.53 15.78
C ARG A 30 -2.30 -9.00 14.35
N ALA A 31 -2.50 -8.10 13.41
CA ALA A 31 -2.25 -8.42 12.01
C ALA A 31 -0.76 -8.65 11.83
N VAL A 32 -0.42 -9.63 11.01
CA VAL A 32 0.97 -10.00 10.77
C VAL A 32 1.62 -9.08 9.78
N GLN A 33 0.86 -8.68 8.78
CA GLN A 33 1.38 -7.81 7.72
C GLN A 33 0.25 -7.03 7.07
N MET A 34 0.64 -5.98 6.38
CA MET A 34 -0.28 -5.15 5.63
C MET A 34 0.25 -5.01 4.22
N THR A 35 -0.64 -5.14 3.24
CA THR A 35 -0.27 -4.98 1.83
C THR A 35 -1.13 -3.90 1.20
N LEU A 36 -0.59 -3.30 0.16
CA LEU A 36 -1.33 -2.34 -0.65
C LEU A 36 -0.81 -2.40 -2.07
N GLU A 37 -1.55 -1.78 -2.98
CA GLU A 37 -1.12 -1.67 -4.36
C GLU A 37 -1.15 -0.22 -4.78
N VAL A 38 -0.15 0.20 -5.54
CA VAL A 38 0.00 1.58 -5.98
C VAL A 38 0.39 1.56 -7.45
N ARG A 39 -0.10 2.55 -8.20
CA ARG A 39 0.31 2.66 -9.61
C ARG A 39 1.80 2.87 -9.71
N SER A 40 2.38 2.25 -10.71
CA SER A 40 3.82 2.32 -10.91
C SER A 40 4.30 3.72 -11.26
N ASP A 41 3.40 4.60 -11.69
CA ASP A 41 3.76 5.98 -12.00
C ASP A 41 3.38 6.96 -10.88
N ASN A 42 2.87 6.47 -9.77
CA ASN A 42 2.51 7.34 -8.65
C ASN A 42 3.68 7.40 -7.67
N TYR A 43 4.69 8.19 -8.04
CA TYR A 43 5.93 8.24 -7.26
C TYR A 43 5.76 8.85 -5.89
N ASN A 44 4.87 9.84 -5.76
CA ASN A 44 4.63 10.46 -4.47
C ASN A 44 4.05 9.49 -3.47
N ALA A 45 3.08 8.70 -3.89
CA ALA A 45 2.48 7.69 -3.01
C ALA A 45 3.49 6.62 -2.65
N GLN A 46 4.29 6.17 -3.60
CA GLN A 46 5.32 5.18 -3.33
C GLN A 46 6.31 5.69 -2.28
N SER A 47 6.72 6.94 -2.41
CA SER A 47 7.65 7.53 -1.44
C SER A 47 7.05 7.56 -0.04
N LEU A 48 5.78 7.93 0.07
CA LEU A 48 5.09 7.94 1.35
C LEU A 48 5.03 6.54 1.95
N TYR A 49 4.67 5.55 1.15
CA TYR A 49 4.55 4.18 1.65
C TYR A 49 5.89 3.63 2.10
N ARG A 50 6.96 3.91 1.35
CA ARG A 50 8.30 3.49 1.75
C ARG A 50 8.73 4.19 3.04
N LYS A 51 8.39 5.46 3.18
CA LYS A 51 8.67 6.20 4.41
C LYS A 51 7.99 5.53 5.61
N LEU A 52 6.82 4.97 5.41
CA LEU A 52 6.08 4.31 6.49
C LEU A 52 6.45 2.85 6.66
N GLY A 53 7.46 2.37 5.94
CA GLY A 53 8.00 1.04 6.15
C GLY A 53 7.53 -0.02 5.18
N PHE A 54 6.77 0.36 4.17
CA PHE A 54 6.38 -0.58 3.13
C PHE A 54 7.55 -0.82 2.18
N LYS A 55 7.65 -2.04 1.69
CA LYS A 55 8.67 -2.43 0.71
C LYS A 55 7.99 -2.98 -0.52
N ASP A 56 8.66 -2.82 -1.67
CA ASP A 56 8.16 -3.39 -2.90
C ASP A 56 8.14 -4.91 -2.78
N ASN A 57 7.07 -5.52 -3.23
CA ASN A 57 6.93 -6.97 -3.18
C ASN A 57 6.96 -7.56 -4.58
N PHE A 58 5.99 -7.18 -5.43
CA PHE A 58 5.99 -7.61 -6.81
C PHE A 58 5.22 -6.61 -7.66
N ILE A 59 5.31 -6.78 -8.99
CA ILE A 59 4.63 -5.91 -9.94
C ILE A 59 3.50 -6.69 -10.59
N ARG A 60 2.30 -6.09 -10.60
CA ARG A 60 1.17 -6.62 -11.36
C ARG A 60 1.12 -5.87 -12.68
N LYS A 61 1.38 -6.56 -13.76
CA LYS A 61 1.38 -5.96 -15.09
C LYS A 61 -0.03 -5.63 -15.53
N ASN A 62 -0.19 -4.43 -16.07
CA ASN A 62 -1.46 -3.96 -16.64
C ASN A 62 -2.62 -4.07 -15.66
N TYR A 63 -2.35 -3.86 -14.37
CA TYR A 63 -3.36 -3.95 -13.34
C TYR A 63 -4.46 -2.93 -13.54
N TYR A 64 -4.08 -1.72 -13.91
CA TYR A 64 -5.02 -0.65 -14.23
C TYR A 64 -5.29 -0.70 -15.73
N THR A 65 -6.23 -1.56 -16.13
CA THR A 65 -6.43 -1.90 -17.53
C THR A 65 -6.85 -0.71 -18.39
N THR A 66 -7.62 0.20 -17.83
CA THR A 66 -8.09 1.38 -18.58
C THR A 66 -6.94 2.23 -19.08
N GLU A 67 -5.89 2.34 -18.28
CA GLU A 67 -4.74 3.17 -18.61
C GLU A 67 -3.49 2.35 -18.90
N GLN A 68 -3.65 1.02 -18.87
CA GLN A 68 -2.56 0.08 -19.12
C GLN A 68 -1.35 0.34 -18.22
N ALA A 69 -1.62 0.73 -16.99
CA ALA A 69 -0.57 0.99 -16.03
C ALA A 69 -0.35 -0.22 -15.13
N ASP A 70 0.90 -0.44 -14.74
CA ASP A 70 1.23 -1.49 -13.80
C ASP A 70 0.94 -1.04 -12.38
N ALA A 71 0.80 -1.99 -11.48
CA ALA A 71 0.71 -1.73 -10.06
C ALA A 71 1.92 -2.36 -9.36
N ILE A 72 2.40 -1.67 -8.34
CA ILE A 72 3.41 -2.23 -7.46
C ILE A 72 2.69 -2.70 -6.20
N SER A 73 2.81 -3.99 -5.90
CA SER A 73 2.33 -4.51 -4.64
C SER A 73 3.40 -4.25 -3.59
N MET A 74 3.02 -3.61 -2.50
CA MET A 74 3.94 -3.29 -1.43
C MET A 74 3.49 -3.96 -0.14
N ILE A 75 4.44 -4.25 0.73
CA ILE A 75 4.17 -5.00 1.95
C ILE A 75 4.91 -4.39 3.12
N LYS A 76 4.25 -4.38 4.27
CA LYS A 76 4.85 -3.97 5.53
C LYS A 76 4.60 -5.05 6.56
N LYS A 77 5.67 -5.54 7.17
CA LYS A 77 5.53 -6.46 8.29
C LYS A 77 5.14 -5.67 9.53
N LEU A 78 4.19 -6.18 10.28
CA LEU A 78 3.68 -5.55 11.49
C LEU A 78 4.18 -6.24 12.75
N THR A 79 4.75 -7.42 12.62
CA THR A 79 5.32 -8.17 13.74
C THR A 79 6.77 -8.51 13.44
N ASP A 80 7.53 -8.73 14.47
CA ASP A 80 8.94 -9.10 14.32
C ASP A 80 9.13 -10.55 13.90
#